data_81ccd67ff11826d16810d5dfca802fec
#
_entry.id   81ccd67ff11826d16810d5dfca802fec
#
_cell.length_a   1.000
_cell.length_b   1.000
_cell.length_c   1.000
_cell.angle_alpha   90.00
_cell.angle_beta   90.00
_cell.angle_gamma   90.00
#
_symmetry.space_group_name_H-M   'P 1'
#
loop_
_entity.id
_entity.type
_entity.pdbx_description
1 polymer ?
#
loop_
_entity_poly.entity_id
_entity_poly.type
_entity_poly.pdbx_seq_one_letter_code
_entity_poly.pdbx_strand_id
1 'polypeptide(L)'
;MYSRRAPIVAAALLASAVPSRAQTGITDPVLRRIWALGMDSSHTWDLAQVLFDSIGPRLTGTPNGTNASDWVMRMYKSWGIDGRREQYGTWRGWVRGPSHVDLVKPFTRSLEAVMEGYSPGTGGKDVAATTVILPMVADSNAFVKWLPNAKGKFVLISAAYPTCRPEEEWTAMATPASKARMDTTIVRLVADWTTRIRNTGYPVSAGNPTGNLGLRLEKAGAAGVIVSNFANATAEAWGTYTVYDTKNKTTPAIAMSCEDYGLLYRLTDKNQHPEIRVNATSQSLGEVPVYNTLGTVKGSEKPNEYILLSAHFDSWDGSQGATDNGTGTITMMEAMRILKLAYPNPKRTIMVGHWPGEEQGLNGSRAYAYDHPEIVRAIQAGFNQDNGTGRIQSTSGVGLPNGGEHMQQWLSKLPSELQTQIRYNGVGAPATGGTDNASFNCYGAPVFGLSSLSWDYGTYTHHTNRDSFDKIVFDDLKGNATIVAMLAYLASEDPAFITRERADLSAGRGGGGFGGGRGAPTGRGAIQLGGAGGGRGAGGGGRGGNNVDEKGWGMTCPKTPRFTNDSARVTVPSTRP
;
A
#
# COMPACT_ATOMS: atom_id res chain seq x y z
N MET A 1 51.73 44.73 22.67
CA MET A 1 51.58 44.94 21.25
C MET A 1 52.48 43.98 20.50
N TYR A 2 51.97 42.88 20.00
CA TYR A 2 52.55 42.07 18.93
C TYR A 2 51.42 41.25 18.33
N SER A 3 50.96 41.70 17.12
CA SER A 3 50.00 41.00 16.31
C SER A 3 50.72 39.91 15.50
N ARG A 4 50.34 38.65 15.65
CA ARG A 4 50.73 37.57 14.75
C ARG A 4 49.55 37.24 13.82
N ARG A 5 49.69 37.58 12.56
CA ARG A 5 48.82 37.11 11.48
C ARG A 5 49.27 35.71 11.12
N ALA A 6 48.37 34.74 11.19
CA ALA A 6 48.53 33.39 10.63
C ALA A 6 48.02 33.37 9.17
N PRO A 7 48.72 32.73 8.22
CA PRO A 7 48.23 32.58 6.88
C PRO A 7 47.15 31.51 6.80
N ILE A 8 46.04 31.84 6.13
CA ILE A 8 45.01 30.89 5.73
C ILE A 8 45.52 30.14 4.51
N VAL A 9 45.82 28.85 4.66
CA VAL A 9 46.08 27.94 3.55
C VAL A 9 44.72 27.38 3.09
N ALA A 10 44.26 27.86 1.94
CA ALA A 10 43.11 27.30 1.24
C ALA A 10 43.53 25.99 0.55
N ALA A 11 43.18 24.86 1.13
CA ALA A 11 43.30 23.56 0.48
C ALA A 11 42.15 23.39 -0.53
N ALA A 12 42.42 23.51 -1.80
CA ALA A 12 41.53 23.15 -2.88
C ALA A 12 41.44 21.61 -2.93
N LEU A 13 40.33 21.06 -2.44
CA LEU A 13 39.96 19.66 -2.64
C LEU A 13 39.54 19.47 -4.10
N LEU A 14 40.47 19.01 -4.92
CA LEU A 14 40.16 18.40 -6.22
C LEU A 14 39.44 17.07 -5.96
N ALA A 15 38.13 17.10 -6.04
CA ALA A 15 37.32 15.86 -6.11
C ALA A 15 37.61 15.21 -7.47
N SER A 16 38.56 14.28 -7.51
CA SER A 16 38.72 13.38 -8.64
C SER A 16 37.49 12.46 -8.69
N ALA A 17 36.57 12.74 -9.63
CA ALA A 17 35.52 11.81 -9.98
C ALA A 17 36.16 10.51 -10.48
N VAL A 18 36.22 9.50 -9.63
CA VAL A 18 36.58 8.13 -10.04
C VAL A 18 35.41 7.64 -10.89
N PRO A 19 35.58 7.36 -12.20
CA PRO A 19 34.49 6.81 -13.00
C PRO A 19 34.11 5.45 -12.41
N SER A 20 32.83 5.28 -12.08
CA SER A 20 32.29 4.01 -11.62
C SER A 20 32.60 2.91 -12.65
N ARG A 21 33.16 1.78 -12.22
CA ARG A 21 33.55 0.66 -13.11
C ARG A 21 32.36 0.11 -13.95
N ALA A 22 31.12 0.36 -13.53
CA ALA A 22 29.91 -0.09 -14.20
C ALA A 22 29.65 0.62 -15.56
N GLN A 23 30.17 1.84 -15.77
CA GLN A 23 29.95 2.58 -17.02
C GLN A 23 30.68 1.99 -18.23
N THR A 24 31.67 1.14 -18.04
CA THR A 24 32.52 0.64 -19.13
C THR A 24 31.87 -0.44 -19.99
N GLY A 25 30.77 -1.07 -19.55
CA GLY A 25 30.06 -2.12 -20.30
C GLY A 25 28.81 -1.66 -21.08
N ILE A 26 28.29 -0.45 -20.80
CA ILE A 26 27.06 0.04 -21.45
C ILE A 26 27.39 0.69 -22.79
N THR A 27 27.01 0.04 -23.89
CA THR A 27 27.28 0.53 -25.25
C THR A 27 26.25 1.56 -25.71
N ASP A 28 24.98 1.40 -25.35
CA ASP A 28 23.89 2.32 -25.68
C ASP A 28 24.07 3.66 -24.95
N PRO A 29 24.15 4.80 -25.68
CA PRO A 29 24.42 6.12 -25.08
C PRO A 29 23.27 6.60 -24.20
N VAL A 30 22.00 6.22 -24.50
CA VAL A 30 20.83 6.59 -23.70
C VAL A 30 20.83 5.80 -22.39
N LEU A 31 21.05 4.49 -22.43
CA LEU A 31 21.17 3.67 -21.22
C LEU A 31 22.31 4.14 -20.32
N ARG A 32 23.44 4.56 -20.91
CA ARG A 32 24.57 5.15 -20.15
C ARG A 32 24.18 6.45 -19.48
N ARG A 33 23.42 7.30 -20.18
CA ARG A 33 22.92 8.57 -19.61
C ARG A 33 21.90 8.33 -18.50
N ILE A 34 20.99 7.34 -18.68
CA ILE A 34 20.05 6.92 -17.64
C ILE A 34 20.79 6.45 -16.40
N TRP A 35 21.83 5.62 -16.57
CA TRP A 35 22.67 5.17 -15.45
C TRP A 35 23.27 6.34 -14.68
N ALA A 36 23.94 7.26 -15.37
CA ALA A 36 24.59 8.40 -14.72
C ALA A 36 23.60 9.29 -13.96
N LEU A 37 22.40 9.50 -14.50
CA LEU A 37 21.35 10.28 -13.83
C LEU A 37 20.72 9.56 -12.65
N GLY A 38 20.54 8.24 -12.75
CA GLY A 38 19.84 7.47 -11.74
C GLY A 38 20.76 6.96 -10.63
N MET A 39 21.94 6.44 -10.98
CA MET A 39 22.85 5.84 -10.00
C MET A 39 23.84 6.86 -9.39
N ASP A 40 24.36 7.79 -10.21
CA ASP A 40 25.39 8.72 -9.76
C ASP A 40 24.84 10.09 -9.32
N SER A 41 23.63 10.47 -9.79
CA SER A 41 23.03 11.80 -9.55
C SER A 41 21.52 11.69 -9.23
N SER A 42 21.14 10.70 -8.44
CA SER A 42 19.75 10.46 -8.06
C SER A 42 19.19 11.56 -7.16
N HIS A 43 17.94 11.93 -7.40
CA HIS A 43 17.17 12.87 -6.57
C HIS A 43 16.24 12.17 -5.57
N THR A 44 16.30 10.84 -5.46
CA THR A 44 15.36 10.06 -4.65
C THR A 44 15.32 10.48 -3.19
N TRP A 45 16.47 10.85 -2.60
CA TRP A 45 16.52 11.34 -1.22
C TRP A 45 15.73 12.65 -1.04
N ASP A 46 16.01 13.65 -1.88
CA ASP A 46 15.37 14.97 -1.77
C ASP A 46 13.87 14.88 -2.03
N LEU A 47 13.46 14.06 -3.00
CA LEU A 47 12.06 13.82 -3.30
C LEU A 47 11.35 13.11 -2.13
N ALA A 48 11.99 12.11 -1.54
CA ALA A 48 11.48 11.37 -0.40
C ALA A 48 11.34 12.26 0.84
N GLN A 49 12.35 13.09 1.13
CA GLN A 49 12.31 14.00 2.27
C GLN A 49 11.10 14.96 2.19
N VAL A 50 10.83 15.51 1.01
CA VAL A 50 9.68 16.40 0.85
C VAL A 50 8.36 15.63 0.98
N LEU A 51 8.24 14.47 0.31
CA LEU A 51 6.99 13.70 0.31
C LEU A 51 6.64 13.18 1.70
N PHE A 52 7.62 12.70 2.47
CA PHE A 52 7.35 12.03 3.74
C PHE A 52 7.44 12.97 4.94
N ASP A 53 8.48 13.81 5.02
CA ASP A 53 8.67 14.65 6.20
C ASP A 53 7.96 16.01 6.10
N SER A 54 7.85 16.58 4.89
CA SER A 54 7.24 17.90 4.71
C SER A 54 5.75 17.83 4.43
N ILE A 55 5.28 16.81 3.69
CA ILE A 55 3.86 16.60 3.35
C ILE A 55 3.23 15.56 4.28
N GLY A 56 3.87 14.40 4.43
CA GLY A 56 3.44 13.33 5.34
C GLY A 56 2.38 12.39 4.75
N PRO A 57 1.53 11.78 5.61
CA PRO A 57 0.54 10.80 5.19
C PRO A 57 -0.46 11.38 4.18
N ARG A 58 -0.84 10.55 3.19
CA ARG A 58 -1.59 10.98 2.00
C ARG A 58 -2.93 10.24 1.87
N LEU A 59 -3.61 10.01 2.98
CA LEU A 59 -4.91 9.34 2.96
C LEU A 59 -5.86 10.04 1.98
N THR A 60 -6.57 9.27 1.16
CA THR A 60 -7.46 9.80 0.12
C THR A 60 -8.50 10.76 0.71
N GLY A 61 -8.69 11.93 0.07
CA GLY A 61 -9.62 12.97 0.54
C GLY A 61 -9.06 13.86 1.66
N THR A 62 -7.79 13.72 2.03
CA THR A 62 -7.14 14.63 2.98
C THR A 62 -6.44 15.79 2.28
N PRO A 63 -6.25 16.92 2.96
CA PRO A 63 -5.46 18.03 2.42
C PRO A 63 -4.03 17.63 2.05
N ASN A 64 -3.41 16.71 2.80
CA ASN A 64 -2.05 16.24 2.51
C ASN A 64 -1.99 15.50 1.16
N GLY A 65 -3.00 14.69 0.81
CA GLY A 65 -3.08 14.08 -0.52
C GLY A 65 -3.16 15.13 -1.64
N THR A 66 -3.90 16.22 -1.42
CA THR A 66 -3.95 17.35 -2.35
C THR A 66 -2.61 18.08 -2.43
N ASN A 67 -1.98 18.38 -1.29
CA ASN A 67 -0.68 19.05 -1.21
C ASN A 67 0.42 18.24 -1.93
N ALA A 68 0.39 16.92 -1.79
CA ALA A 68 1.29 16.01 -2.48
C ALA A 68 1.09 16.10 -4.01
N SER A 69 -0.16 16.07 -4.46
CA SER A 69 -0.47 16.24 -5.89
C SER A 69 0.00 17.59 -6.43
N ASP A 70 -0.22 18.69 -5.67
CA ASP A 70 0.29 20.02 -6.03
C ASP A 70 1.82 20.05 -6.12
N TRP A 71 2.49 19.36 -5.22
CA TRP A 71 3.94 19.26 -5.24
C TRP A 71 4.44 18.49 -6.46
N VAL A 72 3.88 17.32 -6.77
CA VAL A 72 4.22 16.54 -7.98
C VAL A 72 4.01 17.37 -9.24
N MET A 73 2.90 18.11 -9.34
CA MET A 73 2.64 19.00 -10.48
C MET A 73 3.69 20.10 -10.63
N ARG A 74 4.14 20.71 -9.50
CA ARG A 74 5.24 21.69 -9.53
C ARG A 74 6.56 21.07 -9.98
N MET A 75 6.88 19.85 -9.51
CA MET A 75 8.09 19.14 -9.91
C MET A 75 8.06 18.81 -11.40
N TYR A 76 6.96 18.27 -11.92
CA TYR A 76 6.83 17.97 -13.36
C TYR A 76 6.98 19.23 -14.21
N LYS A 77 6.33 20.32 -13.81
CA LYS A 77 6.49 21.61 -14.48
C LYS A 77 7.95 22.06 -14.50
N SER A 78 8.67 21.95 -13.38
CA SER A 78 10.09 22.35 -13.30
C SER A 78 11.00 21.49 -14.18
N TRP A 79 10.63 20.23 -14.43
CA TRP A 79 11.35 19.31 -15.32
C TRP A 79 10.90 19.41 -16.78
N GLY A 80 9.92 20.25 -17.11
CA GLY A 80 9.36 20.37 -18.46
C GLY A 80 8.53 19.14 -18.88
N ILE A 81 7.94 18.44 -17.91
CA ILE A 81 7.00 17.34 -18.13
C ILE A 81 5.59 17.92 -18.11
N ASP A 82 4.74 17.52 -19.06
CA ASP A 82 3.35 17.94 -19.11
C ASP A 82 2.55 17.21 -18.04
N GLY A 83 2.17 17.95 -16.99
CA GLY A 83 1.45 17.44 -15.83
C GLY A 83 -0.02 17.86 -15.86
N ARG A 84 -0.92 16.96 -15.48
CA ARG A 84 -2.35 17.26 -15.30
C ARG A 84 -2.94 16.50 -14.13
N ARG A 85 -4.02 17.05 -13.58
CA ARG A 85 -4.93 16.36 -12.68
C ARG A 85 -6.20 15.95 -13.42
N GLU A 86 -6.69 14.77 -13.09
CA GLU A 86 -7.93 14.27 -13.67
C GLU A 86 -8.84 13.77 -12.54
N GLN A 87 -9.96 14.48 -12.38
CA GLN A 87 -10.94 14.12 -11.35
C GLN A 87 -11.61 12.79 -11.73
N TYR A 88 -11.52 11.80 -10.82
CA TYR A 88 -12.17 10.51 -11.03
C TYR A 88 -13.41 10.31 -10.16
N GLY A 89 -13.64 11.19 -9.18
CA GLY A 89 -14.79 11.11 -8.28
C GLY A 89 -14.71 12.08 -7.12
N THR A 90 -15.41 11.74 -6.06
CA THR A 90 -15.39 12.42 -4.76
C THR A 90 -15.17 11.40 -3.64
N TRP A 91 -14.64 11.85 -2.50
CA TRP A 91 -14.41 11.00 -1.34
C TRP A 91 -14.64 11.76 -0.04
N ARG A 92 -14.69 11.04 1.10
CA ARG A 92 -14.78 11.67 2.43
C ARG A 92 -13.57 12.56 2.69
N GLY A 93 -13.80 13.84 2.84
CA GLY A 93 -12.77 14.77 3.27
C GLY A 93 -12.54 14.69 4.79
N TRP A 94 -11.29 14.65 5.22
CA TRP A 94 -10.95 14.51 6.63
C TRP A 94 -9.57 15.07 6.97
N VAL A 95 -9.46 15.61 8.20
CA VAL A 95 -8.20 16.08 8.77
C VAL A 95 -8.02 15.42 10.13
N ARG A 96 -6.88 14.77 10.32
CA ARG A 96 -6.43 14.25 11.61
C ARG A 96 -5.91 15.39 12.47
N GLY A 97 -6.34 15.44 13.73
CA GLY A 97 -5.72 16.25 14.78
C GLY A 97 -5.02 15.38 15.83
N PRO A 98 -4.48 15.98 16.90
CA PRO A 98 -3.89 15.27 18.02
C PRO A 98 -4.85 14.27 18.66
N SER A 99 -4.30 13.15 19.14
CA SER A 99 -5.04 12.17 19.92
C SER A 99 -4.18 11.66 21.08
N HIS A 100 -4.78 11.52 22.25
CA HIS A 100 -4.19 10.94 23.45
C HIS A 100 -5.13 9.90 24.04
N VAL A 101 -4.58 8.78 24.43
CA VAL A 101 -5.31 7.72 25.13
C VAL A 101 -4.50 7.36 26.38
N ASP A 102 -5.14 7.51 27.54
CA ASP A 102 -4.52 7.20 28.83
C ASP A 102 -5.31 6.14 29.56
N LEU A 103 -4.63 5.20 30.20
CA LEU A 103 -5.19 4.41 31.28
C LEU A 103 -5.24 5.32 32.53
N VAL A 104 -6.42 5.42 33.16
CA VAL A 104 -6.66 6.25 34.35
C VAL A 104 -6.76 5.40 35.60
N LYS A 105 -7.38 4.21 35.47
CA LYS A 105 -7.50 3.20 36.53
C LYS A 105 -7.18 1.82 35.98
N PRO A 106 -6.51 0.95 36.75
CA PRO A 106 -6.16 1.07 38.19
C PRO A 106 -4.91 1.91 38.47
N PHE A 107 -4.15 2.31 37.47
CA PHE A 107 -2.99 3.20 37.57
C PHE A 107 -2.90 4.07 36.32
N THR A 108 -2.21 5.21 36.41
CA THR A 108 -2.10 6.14 35.30
C THR A 108 -0.91 5.83 34.40
N ARG A 109 -1.17 5.70 33.08
CA ARG A 109 -0.12 5.67 32.05
C ARG A 109 -0.70 6.05 30.69
N SER A 110 0.10 6.67 29.83
CA SER A 110 -0.24 6.87 28.43
C SER A 110 -0.15 5.55 27.67
N LEU A 111 -1.07 5.36 26.75
CA LEU A 111 -1.20 4.17 25.92
C LEU A 111 -0.76 4.50 24.48
N GLU A 112 -0.06 3.59 23.85
CA GLU A 112 0.34 3.72 22.44
C GLU A 112 -0.85 3.43 21.52
N ALA A 113 -1.49 4.50 21.05
CA ALA A 113 -2.71 4.44 20.26
C ALA A 113 -2.91 5.68 19.40
N VAL A 114 -3.60 5.51 18.26
CA VAL A 114 -4.04 6.59 17.39
C VAL A 114 -5.48 6.36 16.92
N MET A 115 -6.15 7.42 16.42
CA MET A 115 -7.42 7.24 15.75
C MET A 115 -7.26 6.47 14.43
N GLU A 116 -8.24 5.65 14.10
CA GLU A 116 -8.41 5.10 12.74
C GLU A 116 -8.64 6.22 11.72
N GLY A 117 -8.34 5.97 10.45
CA GLY A 117 -8.62 6.89 9.37
C GLY A 117 -10.11 7.28 9.31
N TYR A 118 -10.39 8.53 9.02
CA TYR A 118 -11.72 9.14 9.00
C TYR A 118 -12.51 9.02 10.31
N SER A 119 -11.86 8.69 11.42
CA SER A 119 -12.51 8.62 12.72
C SER A 119 -12.97 10.01 13.17
N PRO A 120 -14.18 10.15 13.71
CA PRO A 120 -14.52 11.33 14.47
C PRO A 120 -13.67 11.38 15.74
N GLY A 121 -13.31 12.59 16.17
CA GLY A 121 -12.68 12.81 17.46
C GLY A 121 -13.68 12.87 18.60
N THR A 122 -13.20 13.33 19.77
CA THR A 122 -14.01 13.64 20.95
C THR A 122 -14.36 15.14 21.04
N GLY A 123 -14.10 15.89 19.97
CA GLY A 123 -14.24 17.36 19.96
C GLY A 123 -13.20 18.08 20.84
N GLY A 124 -12.05 17.45 21.08
CA GLY A 124 -10.98 17.98 21.95
C GLY A 124 -11.31 17.91 23.44
N LYS A 125 -12.37 17.19 23.82
CA LYS A 125 -12.78 16.99 25.20
C LYS A 125 -12.34 15.62 25.69
N ASP A 126 -12.05 15.51 26.97
CA ASP A 126 -11.79 14.23 27.62
C ASP A 126 -13.07 13.40 27.69
N VAL A 127 -13.03 12.21 27.14
CA VAL A 127 -14.05 11.18 27.32
C VAL A 127 -13.45 10.06 28.16
N ALA A 128 -13.85 10.00 29.42
CA ALA A 128 -13.42 8.95 30.34
C ALA A 128 -14.52 7.90 30.49
N ALA A 129 -14.16 6.63 30.28
CA ALA A 129 -15.09 5.52 30.40
C ALA A 129 -14.37 4.20 30.66
N THR A 130 -15.11 3.23 31.23
CA THR A 130 -14.63 1.86 31.35
C THR A 130 -14.69 1.11 30.04
N THR A 131 -13.97 -0.01 29.95
CA THR A 131 -13.97 -0.88 28.79
C THR A 131 -14.92 -2.07 28.95
N VAL A 132 -15.34 -2.63 27.82
CA VAL A 132 -16.06 -3.91 27.74
C VAL A 132 -15.56 -4.68 26.52
N ILE A 133 -15.47 -6.00 26.64
CA ILE A 133 -15.07 -6.88 25.53
C ILE A 133 -16.30 -7.22 24.69
N LEU A 134 -16.16 -7.22 23.35
CA LEU A 134 -17.16 -7.76 22.45
C LEU A 134 -17.51 -9.20 22.87
N PRO A 135 -18.77 -9.57 23.10
CA PRO A 135 -19.14 -10.87 23.65
C PRO A 135 -18.99 -12.01 22.63
N MET A 136 -18.75 -13.21 23.12
CA MET A 136 -19.06 -14.41 22.36
C MET A 136 -20.57 -14.65 22.45
N VAL A 137 -21.27 -14.53 21.34
CA VAL A 137 -22.74 -14.73 21.26
C VAL A 137 -23.05 -15.86 20.30
N ALA A 138 -24.23 -16.47 20.46
CA ALA A 138 -24.66 -17.56 19.59
C ALA A 138 -25.02 -17.09 18.18
N ASP A 139 -25.63 -15.90 18.07
CA ASP A 139 -26.13 -15.33 16.83
C ASP A 139 -26.33 -13.80 16.95
N SER A 140 -26.78 -13.18 15.89
CA SER A 140 -27.06 -11.73 15.82
C SER A 140 -28.21 -11.29 16.75
N ASN A 141 -29.18 -12.14 17.06
CA ASN A 141 -30.23 -11.78 17.98
C ASN A 141 -29.72 -11.71 19.43
N ALA A 142 -28.85 -12.64 19.80
CA ALA A 142 -28.14 -12.59 21.08
C ALA A 142 -27.22 -11.37 21.17
N PHE A 143 -26.57 -10.99 20.07
CA PHE A 143 -25.78 -9.76 20.01
C PHE A 143 -26.63 -8.51 20.22
N VAL A 144 -27.80 -8.41 19.57
CA VAL A 144 -28.75 -7.30 19.78
C VAL A 144 -29.16 -7.17 21.23
N LYS A 145 -29.44 -8.31 21.92
CA LYS A 145 -29.76 -8.32 23.37
C LYS A 145 -28.58 -7.84 24.23
N TRP A 146 -27.36 -8.08 23.82
CA TRP A 146 -26.16 -7.65 24.55
C TRP A 146 -25.85 -6.16 24.39
N LEU A 147 -26.19 -5.52 23.25
CA LEU A 147 -25.82 -4.14 22.90
C LEU A 147 -25.99 -3.09 24.02
N PRO A 148 -27.03 -3.16 24.91
CA PRO A 148 -27.13 -2.23 26.03
C PRO A 148 -25.90 -2.18 26.95
N ASN A 149 -25.11 -3.27 27.02
CA ASN A 149 -23.88 -3.32 27.81
C ASN A 149 -22.74 -2.47 27.26
N ALA A 150 -22.82 -2.08 25.97
CA ALA A 150 -21.84 -1.21 25.32
C ALA A 150 -22.07 0.28 25.66
N LYS A 151 -23.28 0.64 26.13
CA LYS A 151 -23.64 2.04 26.36
C LYS A 151 -22.67 2.74 27.33
N GLY A 152 -22.10 3.85 26.89
CA GLY A 152 -21.17 4.67 27.67
C GLY A 152 -19.81 4.00 27.93
N LYS A 153 -19.45 2.93 27.22
CA LYS A 153 -18.18 2.22 27.39
C LYS A 153 -17.38 2.21 26.10
N PHE A 154 -16.06 2.06 26.21
CA PHE A 154 -15.21 1.69 25.08
C PHE A 154 -15.28 0.17 24.85
N VAL A 155 -15.57 -0.23 23.62
CA VAL A 155 -15.72 -1.65 23.28
C VAL A 155 -14.44 -2.17 22.63
N LEU A 156 -13.82 -3.20 23.22
CA LEU A 156 -12.68 -3.90 22.67
C LEU A 156 -13.18 -4.92 21.64
N ILE A 157 -12.83 -4.71 20.35
CA ILE A 157 -13.40 -5.45 19.22
C ILE A 157 -12.41 -6.32 18.44
N SER A 158 -11.22 -6.54 18.97
CA SER A 158 -10.22 -7.46 18.41
C SER A 158 -9.75 -8.50 19.42
N ALA A 159 -9.06 -9.53 18.93
CA ALA A 159 -8.38 -10.51 19.76
C ALA A 159 -7.25 -9.85 20.56
N ALA A 160 -7.10 -10.23 21.83
CA ALA A 160 -5.88 -9.95 22.57
C ALA A 160 -4.93 -11.13 22.41
N TYR A 161 -3.82 -10.90 21.73
CA TYR A 161 -2.84 -11.96 21.49
C TYR A 161 -2.15 -12.38 22.80
N PRO A 162 -1.79 -13.67 22.96
CA PRO A 162 -1.13 -14.17 24.16
C PRO A 162 0.32 -13.66 24.30
N THR A 163 0.88 -13.16 23.20
CA THR A 163 2.22 -12.56 23.15
C THR A 163 2.23 -11.48 22.09
N CYS A 164 3.01 -10.43 22.30
CA CYS A 164 3.33 -9.40 21.32
C CYS A 164 4.77 -9.54 20.80
N ARG A 165 5.43 -10.66 21.11
CA ARG A 165 6.77 -10.96 20.58
C ARG A 165 6.68 -11.41 19.13
N PRO A 166 7.63 -10.98 18.28
CA PRO A 166 7.74 -11.41 16.90
C PRO A 166 7.84 -12.94 16.76
N GLU A 167 7.34 -13.47 15.65
CA GLU A 167 7.40 -14.93 15.39
C GLU A 167 8.84 -15.41 15.24
N GLU A 168 9.75 -14.60 14.68
CA GLU A 168 11.16 -14.93 14.56
C GLU A 168 11.80 -15.14 15.93
N GLU A 169 11.48 -14.33 16.93
CA GLU A 169 11.97 -14.54 18.29
C GLU A 169 11.48 -15.88 18.87
N TRP A 170 10.19 -16.18 18.66
CA TRP A 170 9.64 -17.47 19.06
C TRP A 170 10.32 -18.63 18.34
N THR A 171 10.60 -18.45 17.03
CA THR A 171 11.30 -19.45 16.24
C THR A 171 12.74 -19.65 16.68
N ALA A 172 13.44 -18.57 17.02
CA ALA A 172 14.84 -18.60 17.40
C ALA A 172 15.07 -19.03 18.86
N MET A 173 14.16 -18.67 19.77
CA MET A 173 14.42 -18.74 21.22
C MET A 173 13.54 -19.77 21.94
N ALA A 174 12.33 -20.05 21.47
CA ALA A 174 11.44 -20.95 22.19
C ALA A 174 11.83 -22.41 22.00
N THR A 175 11.55 -23.25 23.02
CA THR A 175 11.62 -24.69 22.80
C THR A 175 10.55 -25.12 21.78
N PRO A 176 10.77 -26.20 21.01
CA PRO A 176 9.78 -26.68 20.02
C PRO A 176 8.39 -26.91 20.64
N ALA A 177 8.32 -27.43 21.84
CA ALA A 177 7.06 -27.66 22.55
C ALA A 177 6.37 -26.36 22.96
N SER A 178 7.13 -25.32 23.34
CA SER A 178 6.60 -24.01 23.70
C SER A 178 6.05 -23.27 22.49
N LYS A 179 6.82 -23.30 21.38
CA LYS A 179 6.36 -22.72 20.10
C LYS A 179 5.09 -23.40 19.60
N ALA A 180 5.03 -24.72 19.56
CA ALA A 180 3.86 -25.46 19.11
C ALA A 180 2.60 -25.13 19.97
N ARG A 181 2.75 -24.96 21.28
CA ARG A 181 1.63 -24.53 22.15
C ARG A 181 1.20 -23.09 21.81
N MET A 182 2.14 -22.18 21.57
CA MET A 182 1.84 -20.79 21.21
C MET A 182 1.09 -20.75 19.87
N ASP A 183 1.61 -21.43 18.85
CA ASP A 183 0.99 -21.48 17.51
C ASP A 183 -0.46 -22.04 17.60
N THR A 184 -0.64 -23.11 18.37
CA THR A 184 -1.99 -23.69 18.61
C THR A 184 -2.91 -22.70 19.32
N THR A 185 -2.37 -21.95 20.28
CA THR A 185 -3.15 -20.94 21.04
C THR A 185 -3.61 -19.81 20.14
N ILE A 186 -2.70 -19.29 19.28
CA ILE A 186 -3.01 -18.23 18.31
C ILE A 186 -4.08 -18.71 17.31
N VAL A 187 -3.93 -19.92 16.77
CA VAL A 187 -4.91 -20.49 15.81
C VAL A 187 -6.31 -20.55 16.42
N ARG A 188 -6.42 -21.04 17.66
CA ARG A 188 -7.71 -21.11 18.38
C ARG A 188 -8.27 -19.72 18.63
N LEU A 189 -7.45 -18.79 19.13
CA LEU A 189 -7.85 -17.42 19.40
C LEU A 189 -8.45 -16.75 18.17
N VAL A 190 -7.79 -16.91 17.02
CA VAL A 190 -8.27 -16.31 15.76
C VAL A 190 -9.57 -16.95 15.29
N ALA A 191 -9.70 -18.28 15.39
CA ALA A 191 -10.92 -18.99 15.06
C ALA A 191 -12.11 -18.53 15.95
N ASP A 192 -11.85 -18.38 17.24
CA ASP A 192 -12.84 -17.89 18.21
C ASP A 192 -13.26 -16.45 17.91
N TRP A 193 -12.32 -15.56 17.62
CA TRP A 193 -12.64 -14.18 17.29
C TRP A 193 -13.36 -14.04 15.94
N THR A 194 -12.96 -14.80 14.93
CA THR A 194 -13.68 -14.87 13.65
C THR A 194 -15.14 -15.29 13.86
N THR A 195 -15.37 -16.27 14.72
CA THR A 195 -16.71 -16.73 15.08
C THR A 195 -17.47 -15.67 15.86
N ARG A 196 -16.84 -15.02 16.83
CA ARG A 196 -17.40 -13.93 17.65
C ARG A 196 -17.90 -12.79 16.77
N ILE A 197 -17.06 -12.31 15.85
CA ILE A 197 -17.42 -11.24 14.92
C ILE A 197 -18.53 -11.69 13.97
N ARG A 198 -18.41 -12.86 13.35
CA ARG A 198 -19.44 -13.41 12.45
C ARG A 198 -20.80 -13.50 13.12
N ASN A 199 -20.85 -13.94 14.36
CA ASN A 199 -22.09 -14.12 15.11
C ASN A 199 -22.76 -12.79 15.50
N THR A 200 -22.06 -11.66 15.43
CA THR A 200 -22.69 -10.34 15.56
C THR A 200 -23.66 -10.03 14.41
N GLY A 201 -23.53 -10.71 13.26
CA GLY A 201 -24.23 -10.37 12.02
C GLY A 201 -23.62 -9.18 11.26
N TYR A 202 -22.49 -8.64 11.74
CA TYR A 202 -21.74 -7.56 11.12
C TYR A 202 -20.34 -8.04 10.74
N PRO A 203 -20.23 -8.88 9.69
CA PRO A 203 -18.94 -9.40 9.28
C PRO A 203 -18.04 -8.22 8.89
N VAL A 204 -16.80 -8.31 9.31
CA VAL A 204 -15.75 -7.35 8.94
C VAL A 204 -15.01 -7.88 7.72
N SER A 205 -14.57 -6.98 6.85
CA SER A 205 -13.59 -7.34 5.84
C SER A 205 -12.27 -7.71 6.53
N ALA A 206 -11.51 -8.60 5.93
CA ALA A 206 -10.19 -8.94 6.44
C ALA A 206 -9.39 -7.65 6.66
N GLY A 207 -8.88 -7.48 7.87
CA GLY A 207 -8.07 -6.33 8.26
C GLY A 207 -8.83 -5.12 8.83
N ASN A 208 -10.14 -4.97 8.64
CA ASN A 208 -10.88 -3.83 9.18
C ASN A 208 -12.05 -4.24 10.08
N PRO A 209 -11.82 -4.45 11.39
CA PRO A 209 -12.87 -4.78 12.34
C PRO A 209 -13.77 -3.59 12.72
N THR A 210 -13.37 -2.35 12.44
CA THR A 210 -14.15 -1.16 12.84
C THR A 210 -15.34 -0.88 11.94
N GLY A 211 -15.30 -1.23 10.68
CA GLY A 211 -16.32 -1.06 9.66
C GLY A 211 -17.78 -0.92 10.13
N ASN A 212 -18.65 -1.80 9.68
CA ASN A 212 -20.07 -1.76 10.06
C ASN A 212 -20.33 -2.16 11.52
N LEU A 213 -19.46 -2.98 12.14
CA LEU A 213 -19.56 -3.34 13.55
C LEU A 213 -19.32 -2.12 14.44
N GLY A 214 -18.28 -1.33 14.18
CA GLY A 214 -18.01 -0.08 14.90
C GLY A 214 -19.19 0.88 14.85
N LEU A 215 -19.75 1.10 13.65
CA LEU A 215 -20.95 1.93 13.48
C LEU A 215 -22.18 1.38 14.23
N ARG A 216 -22.32 0.06 14.32
CA ARG A 216 -23.44 -0.56 15.08
C ARG A 216 -23.29 -0.35 16.58
N LEU A 217 -22.08 -0.43 17.11
CA LEU A 217 -21.76 -0.17 18.52
C LEU A 217 -21.96 1.32 18.86
N GLU A 218 -21.53 2.22 17.99
CA GLU A 218 -21.81 3.64 18.10
C GLU A 218 -23.32 3.91 18.24
N LYS A 219 -24.14 3.33 17.35
CA LYS A 219 -25.60 3.44 17.41
C LYS A 219 -26.23 2.86 18.68
N ALA A 220 -25.53 1.99 19.37
CA ALA A 220 -25.92 1.46 20.68
C ALA A 220 -25.48 2.35 21.84
N GLY A 221 -24.79 3.47 21.57
CA GLY A 221 -24.35 4.44 22.57
C GLY A 221 -22.98 4.11 23.19
N ALA A 222 -22.15 3.30 22.52
CA ALA A 222 -20.77 3.10 22.95
C ALA A 222 -19.98 4.44 22.95
N ALA A 223 -19.06 4.60 23.88
CA ALA A 223 -18.18 5.78 23.95
C ALA A 223 -17.14 5.78 22.80
N GLY A 224 -16.86 4.62 22.24
CA GLY A 224 -15.99 4.40 21.10
C GLY A 224 -15.66 2.92 20.95
N VAL A 225 -14.85 2.59 19.96
CA VAL A 225 -14.33 1.23 19.73
C VAL A 225 -12.81 1.25 19.75
N ILE A 226 -12.20 0.17 20.23
CA ILE A 226 -10.74 0.01 20.27
C ILE A 226 -10.41 -1.30 19.58
N VAL A 227 -9.45 -1.21 18.66
CA VAL A 227 -8.90 -2.37 17.95
C VAL A 227 -7.40 -2.47 18.17
N SER A 228 -6.90 -3.69 18.11
CA SER A 228 -5.49 -3.96 17.90
C SER A 228 -5.40 -4.86 16.67
N ASN A 229 -5.21 -4.22 15.53
CA ASN A 229 -4.84 -4.94 14.33
C ASN A 229 -3.32 -5.11 14.41
N PHE A 230 -2.92 -6.12 15.15
CA PHE A 230 -1.56 -6.60 15.17
C PHE A 230 -1.33 -7.17 13.77
N ALA A 231 -0.47 -6.47 13.01
CA ALA A 231 -0.34 -6.64 11.58
C ALA A 231 -0.24 -8.12 11.20
N ASN A 232 -1.27 -8.62 10.53
CA ASN A 232 -1.37 -9.99 10.06
C ASN A 232 -0.80 -10.99 11.05
N ALA A 233 -1.53 -11.59 11.92
CA ALA A 233 -1.19 -12.67 12.86
C ALA A 233 0.28 -13.16 12.96
N THR A 234 1.17 -12.57 12.19
CA THR A 234 2.60 -12.79 12.04
C THR A 234 3.40 -11.52 12.25
N ALA A 235 2.79 -10.44 12.73
CA ALA A 235 3.47 -9.18 12.91
C ALA A 235 4.56 -9.31 13.96
N GLU A 236 5.67 -8.94 13.57
CA GLU A 236 6.94 -9.38 14.05
C GLU A 236 7.67 -8.28 14.79
N ALA A 237 7.01 -7.13 14.96
CA ALA A 237 7.65 -6.00 15.56
C ALA A 237 6.83 -5.37 16.68
N TRP A 238 7.53 -5.06 17.75
CA TRP A 238 7.04 -4.45 18.97
C TRP A 238 6.43 -3.07 18.71
N GLY A 239 5.31 -2.81 19.37
CA GLY A 239 4.61 -1.54 19.22
C GLY A 239 4.06 -1.27 17.82
N THR A 240 3.97 -2.30 16.98
CA THR A 240 3.40 -2.21 15.64
C THR A 240 1.91 -2.50 15.68
N TYR A 241 1.13 -1.68 14.99
CA TYR A 241 -0.30 -1.90 14.75
C TYR A 241 -0.72 -1.25 13.44
N THR A 242 -1.71 -1.85 12.80
CA THR A 242 -2.25 -1.32 11.56
C THR A 242 -3.28 -0.22 11.84
N VAL A 243 -3.35 0.75 10.94
CA VAL A 243 -4.35 1.82 10.97
C VAL A 243 -5.13 1.77 9.67
N TYR A 244 -6.43 1.47 9.79
CA TYR A 244 -7.35 1.44 8.66
C TYR A 244 -8.37 2.57 8.76
N ASP A 245 -9.48 2.45 8.04
CA ASP A 245 -10.59 3.40 8.09
C ASP A 245 -11.74 2.91 8.97
N THR A 246 -12.52 3.83 9.48
CA THR A 246 -13.75 3.54 10.21
C THR A 246 -14.99 4.10 9.52
N LYS A 247 -16.15 3.50 9.82
CA LYS A 247 -17.48 4.01 9.44
C LYS A 247 -18.19 4.76 10.58
N ASN A 248 -17.56 4.90 11.73
CA ASN A 248 -18.08 5.69 12.84
C ASN A 248 -18.32 7.15 12.41
N LYS A 249 -19.34 7.78 12.98
CA LYS A 249 -19.78 9.14 12.62
C LYS A 249 -19.66 10.14 13.77
N THR A 250 -19.73 9.66 15.02
CA THR A 250 -19.84 10.51 16.21
C THR A 250 -18.93 10.09 17.35
N THR A 251 -18.46 8.84 17.37
CA THR A 251 -17.59 8.32 18.42
C THR A 251 -16.25 7.81 17.85
N PRO A 252 -15.13 7.96 18.58
CA PRO A 252 -13.82 7.59 18.08
C PRO A 252 -13.69 6.07 17.89
N ALA A 253 -12.94 5.72 16.84
CA ALA A 253 -12.37 4.40 16.61
C ALA A 253 -10.85 4.52 16.78
N ILE A 254 -10.29 3.70 17.64
CA ILE A 254 -8.89 3.80 18.09
C ILE A 254 -8.15 2.51 17.73
N ALA A 255 -7.04 2.64 17.03
CA ALA A 255 -6.05 1.59 16.85
C ALA A 255 -5.02 1.67 17.98
N MET A 256 -4.65 0.52 18.56
CA MET A 256 -3.79 0.45 19.74
C MET A 256 -2.74 -0.66 19.58
N SER A 257 -1.57 -0.46 20.18
CA SER A 257 -0.50 -1.47 20.21
C SER A 257 -0.98 -2.77 20.86
N CYS A 258 -0.35 -3.87 20.47
CA CYS A 258 -0.64 -5.19 21.02
C CYS A 258 -0.49 -5.21 22.54
N GLU A 259 0.56 -4.59 23.06
CA GLU A 259 0.90 -4.57 24.49
C GLU A 259 -0.17 -3.86 25.32
N ASP A 260 -0.55 -2.66 24.88
CA ASP A 260 -1.51 -1.83 25.60
C ASP A 260 -2.94 -2.34 25.45
N TYR A 261 -3.29 -2.82 24.26
CA TYR A 261 -4.56 -3.51 24.05
C TYR A 261 -4.68 -4.76 24.93
N GLY A 262 -3.64 -5.58 24.97
CA GLY A 262 -3.57 -6.77 25.82
C GLY A 262 -3.68 -6.44 27.31
N LEU A 263 -3.10 -5.32 27.76
CA LEU A 263 -3.27 -4.83 29.12
C LEU A 263 -4.75 -4.53 29.42
N LEU A 264 -5.39 -3.70 28.58
CA LEU A 264 -6.80 -3.35 28.75
C LEU A 264 -7.69 -4.59 28.71
N TYR A 265 -7.44 -5.49 27.77
CA TYR A 265 -8.20 -6.73 27.63
C TYR A 265 -8.12 -7.58 28.90
N ARG A 266 -6.93 -7.83 29.43
CA ARG A 266 -6.73 -8.63 30.65
C ARG A 266 -7.40 -8.01 31.88
N LEU A 267 -7.31 -6.67 32.03
CA LEU A 267 -7.98 -5.97 33.12
C LEU A 267 -9.52 -6.09 32.99
N THR A 268 -10.04 -5.95 31.78
CA THR A 268 -11.47 -6.07 31.50
C THR A 268 -11.98 -7.50 31.70
N ASP A 269 -11.26 -8.50 31.19
CA ASP A 269 -11.59 -9.93 31.32
C ASP A 269 -11.63 -10.38 32.79
N LYS A 270 -10.77 -9.80 33.65
CA LYS A 270 -10.74 -10.07 35.10
C LYS A 270 -11.68 -9.18 35.91
N ASN A 271 -12.62 -8.47 35.27
CA ASN A 271 -13.58 -7.57 35.91
C ASN A 271 -12.94 -6.51 36.82
N GLN A 272 -11.73 -6.03 36.45
CA GLN A 272 -11.03 -4.98 37.19
C GLN A 272 -11.46 -3.57 36.75
N HIS A 273 -12.42 -3.47 35.82
CA HIS A 273 -13.04 -2.24 35.36
C HIS A 273 -12.05 -1.12 35.01
N PRO A 274 -11.07 -1.38 34.10
CA PRO A 274 -10.14 -0.33 33.72
C PRO A 274 -10.89 0.86 33.15
N GLU A 275 -10.46 2.06 33.55
CA GLU A 275 -10.98 3.31 33.01
C GLU A 275 -9.92 3.94 32.12
N ILE A 276 -10.28 4.27 30.90
CA ILE A 276 -9.43 5.02 29.97
C ILE A 276 -10.01 6.38 29.72
N ARG A 277 -9.12 7.33 29.39
CA ARG A 277 -9.43 8.67 28.94
C ARG A 277 -8.96 8.82 27.49
N VAL A 278 -9.85 9.21 26.61
CA VAL A 278 -9.57 9.53 25.21
C VAL A 278 -9.81 11.01 24.97
N ASN A 279 -8.80 11.72 24.46
CA ASN A 279 -8.93 13.08 23.95
C ASN A 279 -8.39 13.08 22.52
N ALA A 280 -9.27 13.36 21.58
CA ALA A 280 -8.91 13.25 20.16
C ALA A 280 -9.65 14.34 19.35
N THR A 281 -8.93 14.89 18.39
CA THR A 281 -9.51 15.87 17.47
C THR A 281 -9.40 15.39 16.03
N SER A 282 -10.44 15.65 15.27
CA SER A 282 -10.45 15.48 13.82
C SER A 282 -11.50 16.44 13.23
N GLN A 283 -11.40 16.70 11.95
CA GLN A 283 -12.36 17.50 11.22
C GLN A 283 -12.85 16.76 9.99
N SER A 284 -14.15 16.57 9.87
CA SER A 284 -14.77 16.16 8.61
C SER A 284 -14.92 17.37 7.70
N LEU A 285 -14.46 17.22 6.46
CA LEU A 285 -14.59 18.25 5.41
C LEU A 285 -15.81 17.99 4.49
N GLY A 286 -16.62 16.97 4.82
CA GLY A 286 -17.67 16.50 3.93
C GLY A 286 -17.12 15.71 2.76
N GLU A 287 -17.77 15.80 1.61
CA GLU A 287 -17.34 15.15 0.38
C GLU A 287 -16.45 16.11 -0.42
N VAL A 288 -15.26 15.66 -0.79
CA VAL A 288 -14.25 16.44 -1.53
C VAL A 288 -13.89 15.76 -2.85
N PRO A 289 -13.52 16.51 -3.90
CA PRO A 289 -13.08 15.94 -5.15
C PRO A 289 -11.74 15.22 -4.99
N VAL A 290 -11.56 14.10 -5.71
CA VAL A 290 -10.33 13.31 -5.75
C VAL A 290 -9.82 13.16 -7.18
N TYR A 291 -8.49 13.22 -7.35
CA TYR A 291 -7.86 13.37 -8.66
C TYR A 291 -6.70 12.40 -8.84
N ASN A 292 -6.67 11.73 -9.99
CA ASN A 292 -5.43 11.12 -10.48
C ASN A 292 -4.41 12.22 -10.82
N THR A 293 -3.15 12.01 -10.52
CA THR A 293 -2.05 12.91 -10.86
C THR A 293 -1.22 12.27 -11.97
N LEU A 294 -1.15 12.93 -13.12
CA LEU A 294 -0.58 12.37 -14.33
C LEU A 294 0.56 13.25 -14.84
N GLY A 295 1.59 12.62 -15.41
CA GLY A 295 2.68 13.29 -16.12
C GLY A 295 2.91 12.65 -17.48
N THR A 296 3.26 13.44 -18.51
CA THR A 296 3.39 12.94 -19.88
C THR A 296 4.61 13.55 -20.57
N VAL A 297 5.37 12.70 -21.26
CA VAL A 297 6.37 13.09 -22.27
C VAL A 297 5.86 12.52 -23.60
N LYS A 298 5.41 13.41 -24.49
CA LYS A 298 4.77 13.03 -25.75
C LYS A 298 5.71 12.31 -26.69
N GLY A 299 5.25 11.24 -27.32
CA GLY A 299 5.99 10.49 -28.33
C GLY A 299 6.19 11.26 -29.63
N SER A 300 7.36 11.09 -30.25
CA SER A 300 7.76 11.75 -31.50
C SER A 300 7.35 10.99 -32.76
N GLU A 301 7.35 9.65 -32.72
CA GLU A 301 7.04 8.79 -33.87
C GLU A 301 5.66 8.11 -33.71
N LYS A 302 5.36 7.61 -32.51
CA LYS A 302 4.13 6.88 -32.18
C LYS A 302 3.41 7.53 -30.99
N PRO A 303 2.91 8.77 -31.12
CA PRO A 303 2.36 9.54 -30.00
C PRO A 303 1.10 8.92 -29.38
N ASN A 304 0.43 8.01 -30.07
CA ASN A 304 -0.78 7.33 -29.61
C ASN A 304 -0.50 5.92 -29.07
N GLU A 305 0.76 5.49 -28.96
CA GLU A 305 1.18 4.30 -28.25
C GLU A 305 1.83 4.73 -26.94
N TYR A 306 1.59 4.01 -25.83
CA TYR A 306 1.93 4.46 -24.49
C TYR A 306 2.83 3.49 -23.75
N ILE A 307 3.80 4.06 -23.03
CA ILE A 307 4.53 3.40 -21.95
C ILE A 307 3.99 3.96 -20.64
N LEU A 308 3.45 3.11 -19.78
CA LEU A 308 2.84 3.51 -18.51
C LEU A 308 3.78 3.24 -17.34
N LEU A 309 4.11 4.28 -16.54
CA LEU A 309 4.71 4.15 -15.23
C LEU A 309 3.60 4.27 -14.17
N SER A 310 3.57 3.38 -13.21
CA SER A 310 2.40 3.21 -12.35
C SER A 310 2.81 2.95 -10.90
N ALA A 311 2.25 3.73 -9.98
CA ALA A 311 2.32 3.52 -8.54
C ALA A 311 1.13 4.23 -7.88
N HIS A 312 0.59 3.68 -6.78
CA HIS A 312 -0.42 4.44 -6.06
C HIS A 312 0.19 5.58 -5.26
N PHE A 313 -0.65 6.55 -4.97
CA PHE A 313 -0.25 7.84 -4.43
C PHE A 313 -0.68 8.05 -2.99
N ASP A 314 -1.81 7.50 -2.65
CA ASP A 314 -2.32 7.55 -1.28
C ASP A 314 -1.54 6.60 -0.36
N SER A 315 -1.79 6.76 0.92
CA SER A 315 -1.28 5.89 1.97
C SER A 315 -2.27 5.89 3.12
N TRP A 316 -2.21 4.88 3.97
CA TRP A 316 -2.79 5.00 5.30
C TRP A 316 -2.09 6.09 6.10
N ASP A 317 -2.77 6.66 7.10
CA ASP A 317 -2.26 7.81 7.85
C ASP A 317 -1.82 7.47 9.30
N GLY A 318 -1.55 6.21 9.55
CA GLY A 318 -0.90 5.77 10.79
C GLY A 318 0.55 6.20 10.92
N SER A 319 1.21 6.42 9.78
CA SER A 319 2.58 6.92 9.63
C SER A 319 2.70 7.74 8.34
N GLN A 320 3.90 7.87 7.77
CA GLN A 320 4.17 8.69 6.59
C GLN A 320 3.83 8.01 5.26
N GLY A 321 3.55 6.70 5.25
CA GLY A 321 3.33 5.93 4.03
C GLY A 321 4.57 5.91 3.13
N ALA A 322 5.75 5.64 3.74
CA ALA A 322 7.02 5.73 3.04
C ALA A 322 7.24 4.50 2.15
N THR A 323 7.06 3.30 2.68
CA THR A 323 7.23 2.06 1.92
C THR A 323 5.96 1.63 1.21
N ASP A 324 4.79 2.11 1.69
CA ASP A 324 3.47 1.81 1.12
C ASP A 324 2.68 3.11 0.81
N ASN A 325 2.72 3.63 -0.39
CA ASN A 325 3.60 3.28 -1.52
C ASN A 325 4.39 4.52 -1.98
N GLY A 326 4.88 5.27 -0.99
CA GLY A 326 5.65 6.48 -1.29
C GLY A 326 6.93 6.19 -2.08
N THR A 327 7.62 5.06 -1.79
CA THR A 327 8.81 4.65 -2.56
C THR A 327 8.46 4.30 -4.01
N GLY A 328 7.32 3.68 -4.28
CA GLY A 328 6.82 3.48 -5.64
C GLY A 328 6.55 4.82 -6.35
N THR A 329 5.87 5.75 -5.68
CA THR A 329 5.67 7.12 -6.20
C THR A 329 6.99 7.81 -6.54
N ILE A 330 7.99 7.78 -5.64
CA ILE A 330 9.32 8.39 -5.88
C ILE A 330 10.05 7.68 -7.02
N THR A 331 9.99 6.35 -7.10
CA THR A 331 10.55 5.56 -8.21
C THR A 331 10.03 6.07 -9.56
N MET A 332 8.72 6.25 -9.69
CA MET A 332 8.11 6.70 -10.95
C MET A 332 8.39 8.18 -11.25
N MET A 333 8.40 9.05 -10.24
CA MET A 333 8.78 10.46 -10.40
C MET A 333 10.23 10.60 -10.88
N GLU A 334 11.15 9.91 -10.23
CA GLU A 334 12.58 9.95 -10.59
C GLU A 334 12.84 9.33 -11.96
N ALA A 335 12.18 8.22 -12.29
CA ALA A 335 12.25 7.63 -13.63
C ALA A 335 11.78 8.62 -14.70
N MET A 336 10.70 9.37 -14.46
CA MET A 336 10.23 10.42 -15.39
C MET A 336 11.25 11.56 -15.55
N ARG A 337 11.89 12.01 -14.45
CA ARG A 337 12.95 13.02 -14.50
C ARG A 337 14.14 12.53 -15.33
N ILE A 338 14.58 11.31 -15.06
CA ILE A 338 15.70 10.67 -15.78
C ILE A 338 15.38 10.56 -17.27
N LEU A 339 14.20 10.05 -17.62
CA LEU A 339 13.75 9.90 -19.02
C LEU A 339 13.67 11.25 -19.72
N LYS A 340 13.13 12.28 -19.08
CA LYS A 340 13.07 13.63 -19.67
C LYS A 340 14.44 14.19 -20.01
N LEU A 341 15.46 13.87 -19.22
CA LEU A 341 16.85 14.35 -19.42
C LEU A 341 17.68 13.47 -20.35
N ALA A 342 17.45 12.14 -20.34
CA ALA A 342 18.23 11.20 -21.14
C ALA A 342 17.59 10.88 -22.49
N TYR A 343 16.25 10.95 -22.57
CA TYR A 343 15.45 10.54 -23.71
C TYR A 343 14.27 11.52 -23.93
N PRO A 344 14.57 12.82 -24.23
CA PRO A 344 13.57 13.90 -24.26
C PRO A 344 12.53 13.77 -25.38
N ASN A 345 12.82 13.03 -26.44
CA ASN A 345 11.95 12.80 -27.59
C ASN A 345 11.67 11.29 -27.73
N PRO A 346 10.89 10.68 -26.83
CA PRO A 346 10.63 9.26 -26.87
C PRO A 346 9.88 8.88 -28.16
N LYS A 347 10.07 7.66 -28.67
CA LYS A 347 9.28 7.21 -29.84
C LYS A 347 7.81 7.09 -29.51
N ARG A 348 7.48 6.48 -28.35
CA ARG A 348 6.14 6.36 -27.81
C ARG A 348 5.93 7.36 -26.68
N THR A 349 4.70 7.76 -26.47
CA THR A 349 4.35 8.61 -25.33
C THR A 349 4.63 7.87 -24.02
N ILE A 350 5.46 8.47 -23.15
CA ILE A 350 5.70 7.97 -21.80
C ILE A 350 4.77 8.73 -20.85
N MET A 351 3.95 7.99 -20.14
CA MET A 351 2.98 8.52 -19.18
C MET A 351 3.21 7.92 -17.81
N VAL A 352 3.11 8.73 -16.77
CA VAL A 352 3.07 8.27 -15.39
C VAL A 352 1.70 8.52 -14.80
N GLY A 353 1.19 7.55 -14.06
CA GLY A 353 -0.02 7.65 -13.24
C GLY A 353 0.31 7.45 -11.76
N HIS A 354 -0.01 8.46 -10.94
CA HIS A 354 -0.03 8.39 -9.49
C HIS A 354 -1.49 8.28 -9.06
N TRP A 355 -1.86 7.10 -8.56
CA TRP A 355 -3.26 6.68 -8.38
C TRP A 355 -3.67 6.79 -6.91
N PRO A 356 -4.49 7.78 -6.50
CA PRO A 356 -5.06 7.77 -5.15
C PRO A 356 -6.28 6.87 -5.06
N GLY A 357 -6.61 6.47 -3.83
CA GLY A 357 -7.72 5.56 -3.56
C GLY A 357 -7.41 4.10 -3.88
N GLU A 358 -6.14 3.75 -4.00
CA GLU A 358 -5.68 2.37 -4.11
C GLU A 358 -6.08 1.59 -2.86
N GLU A 359 -5.75 2.12 -1.70
CA GLU A 359 -6.00 1.58 -0.36
C GLU A 359 -7.49 1.36 -0.07
N GLN A 360 -8.35 2.07 -0.77
CA GLN A 360 -9.80 1.93 -0.67
C GLN A 360 -10.39 1.10 -1.83
N GLY A 361 -9.55 0.48 -2.66
CA GLY A 361 -9.96 -0.48 -3.68
C GLY A 361 -9.58 -0.15 -5.12
N LEU A 362 -8.36 0.35 -5.36
CA LEU A 362 -7.81 0.69 -6.68
C LEU A 362 -8.63 1.78 -7.40
N ASN A 363 -9.19 2.74 -6.65
CA ASN A 363 -10.23 3.63 -7.18
C ASN A 363 -9.74 4.49 -8.33
N GLY A 364 -8.57 5.14 -8.20
CA GLY A 364 -8.03 6.04 -9.20
C GLY A 364 -7.65 5.33 -10.50
N SER A 365 -6.88 4.24 -10.40
CA SER A 365 -6.42 3.48 -11.58
C SER A 365 -7.57 2.78 -12.31
N ARG A 366 -8.53 2.21 -11.58
CA ARG A 366 -9.73 1.59 -12.19
C ARG A 366 -10.58 2.61 -12.92
N ALA A 367 -10.78 3.79 -12.30
CA ALA A 367 -11.52 4.87 -12.94
C ALA A 367 -10.83 5.31 -14.23
N TYR A 368 -9.49 5.52 -14.18
CA TYR A 368 -8.71 5.89 -15.34
C TYR A 368 -8.79 4.85 -16.45
N ALA A 369 -8.58 3.58 -16.13
CA ALA A 369 -8.65 2.51 -17.12
C ALA A 369 -10.04 2.38 -17.77
N TYR A 370 -11.08 2.67 -16.99
CA TYR A 370 -12.45 2.67 -17.49
C TYR A 370 -12.76 3.87 -18.40
N ASP A 371 -12.30 5.07 -18.02
CA ASP A 371 -12.59 6.31 -18.73
C ASP A 371 -11.76 6.46 -20.02
N HIS A 372 -10.58 5.81 -20.10
CA HIS A 372 -9.62 5.90 -21.21
C HIS A 372 -9.34 4.55 -21.89
N PRO A 373 -10.38 3.85 -22.40
CA PRO A 373 -10.18 2.53 -23.02
C PRO A 373 -9.29 2.58 -24.27
N GLU A 374 -9.23 3.72 -24.96
CA GLU A 374 -8.34 3.96 -26.11
C GLU A 374 -6.87 3.95 -25.68
N ILE A 375 -6.55 4.60 -24.55
CA ILE A 375 -5.18 4.60 -23.99
C ILE A 375 -4.83 3.19 -23.52
N VAL A 376 -5.72 2.53 -22.78
CA VAL A 376 -5.49 1.16 -22.26
C VAL A 376 -5.19 0.17 -23.37
N ARG A 377 -5.92 0.25 -24.50
CA ARG A 377 -5.64 -0.58 -25.69
C ARG A 377 -4.30 -0.27 -26.33
N ALA A 378 -3.84 0.97 -26.23
CA ALA A 378 -2.60 1.45 -26.84
C ALA A 378 -1.37 1.39 -25.91
N ILE A 379 -1.49 0.84 -24.69
CA ILE A 379 -0.35 0.60 -23.82
C ILE A 379 0.55 -0.47 -24.45
N GLN A 380 1.77 -0.09 -24.87
CA GLN A 380 2.80 -1.01 -25.33
C GLN A 380 3.35 -1.83 -24.15
N ALA A 381 3.65 -1.17 -23.06
CA ALA A 381 4.09 -1.76 -21.80
C ALA A 381 3.78 -0.82 -20.63
N GLY A 382 3.50 -1.38 -19.47
CA GLY A 382 3.43 -0.63 -18.23
C GLY A 382 4.27 -1.28 -17.14
N PHE A 383 4.75 -0.49 -16.19
CA PHE A 383 5.58 -0.93 -15.07
C PHE A 383 4.96 -0.39 -13.78
N ASN A 384 4.55 -1.29 -12.90
CA ASN A 384 3.93 -0.97 -11.61
C ASN A 384 4.81 -1.46 -10.46
N GLN A 385 5.08 -0.60 -9.48
CA GLN A 385 5.78 -0.98 -8.26
C GLN A 385 4.95 -0.60 -7.03
N ASP A 386 4.75 -1.59 -6.15
CA ASP A 386 4.00 -1.48 -4.92
C ASP A 386 4.33 -2.67 -4.02
N ASN A 387 5.55 -2.70 -3.48
CA ASN A 387 6.05 -3.81 -2.67
C ASN A 387 7.13 -3.38 -1.66
N GLY A 388 7.02 -2.17 -1.14
CA GLY A 388 8.00 -1.64 -0.20
C GLY A 388 9.23 -1.00 -0.87
N THR A 389 10.29 -0.85 -0.10
CA THR A 389 11.47 -0.07 -0.46
C THR A 389 12.57 -0.86 -1.18
N GLY A 390 12.52 -2.19 -1.15
CA GLY A 390 13.61 -3.05 -1.60
C GLY A 390 13.84 -3.02 -3.11
N ARG A 391 15.04 -3.45 -3.54
CA ARG A 391 15.37 -3.58 -4.96
C ARG A 391 14.46 -4.54 -5.68
N ILE A 392 14.14 -4.25 -6.92
CA ILE A 392 13.34 -5.11 -7.80
C ILE A 392 14.07 -6.44 -7.98
N GLN A 393 13.39 -7.55 -7.67
CA GLN A 393 13.93 -8.92 -7.74
C GLN A 393 13.26 -9.78 -8.80
N SER A 394 12.02 -9.47 -9.19
CA SER A 394 11.35 -10.30 -10.18
C SER A 394 10.18 -9.61 -10.87
N THR A 395 9.81 -10.17 -12.03
CA THR A 395 8.61 -9.83 -12.79
C THR A 395 8.11 -11.07 -13.52
N SER A 396 6.90 -10.99 -14.11
CA SER A 396 6.32 -12.06 -14.95
C SER A 396 5.64 -11.47 -16.17
N GLY A 397 5.26 -12.32 -17.12
CA GLY A 397 4.59 -11.92 -18.37
C GLY A 397 3.10 -11.59 -18.24
N VAL A 398 2.56 -11.50 -17.03
CA VAL A 398 1.16 -11.16 -16.70
C VAL A 398 0.10 -11.91 -17.53
N GLY A 399 0.40 -13.17 -17.85
CA GLY A 399 -0.48 -14.02 -18.65
C GLY A 399 -0.38 -13.81 -20.18
N LEU A 400 0.52 -12.94 -20.63
CA LEU A 400 0.75 -12.62 -22.04
C LEU A 400 2.08 -13.22 -22.50
N PRO A 401 2.12 -14.35 -23.25
CA PRO A 401 3.38 -15.00 -23.68
C PRO A 401 4.31 -14.04 -24.41
N ASN A 402 3.78 -13.34 -25.42
CA ASN A 402 4.56 -12.35 -26.18
C ASN A 402 5.04 -11.17 -25.31
N GLY A 403 4.23 -10.71 -24.34
CA GLY A 403 4.66 -9.71 -23.36
C GLY A 403 5.84 -10.19 -22.52
N GLY A 404 5.87 -11.47 -22.18
CA GLY A 404 6.99 -12.10 -21.48
C GLY A 404 8.27 -12.19 -22.30
N GLU A 405 8.17 -12.46 -23.59
CA GLU A 405 9.31 -12.48 -24.53
C GLU A 405 9.94 -11.09 -24.63
N HIS A 406 9.13 -10.05 -24.82
CA HIS A 406 9.59 -8.66 -24.84
C HIS A 406 10.26 -8.27 -23.50
N MET A 407 9.65 -8.61 -22.36
CA MET A 407 10.23 -8.33 -21.05
C MET A 407 11.61 -8.98 -20.89
N GLN A 408 11.77 -10.26 -21.27
CA GLN A 408 13.08 -10.93 -21.20
C GLN A 408 14.11 -10.25 -22.11
N GLN A 409 13.71 -9.85 -23.32
CA GLN A 409 14.56 -9.13 -24.25
C GLN A 409 15.02 -7.78 -23.67
N TRP A 410 14.13 -7.02 -23.00
CA TRP A 410 14.51 -5.75 -22.36
C TRP A 410 15.41 -5.99 -21.15
N LEU A 411 15.10 -6.96 -20.31
CA LEU A 411 15.95 -7.32 -19.16
C LEU A 411 17.36 -7.71 -19.60
N SER A 412 17.52 -8.42 -20.73
CA SER A 412 18.84 -8.83 -21.25
C SER A 412 19.73 -7.66 -21.69
N LYS A 413 19.15 -6.46 -21.90
CA LYS A 413 19.88 -5.25 -22.29
C LYS A 413 20.24 -4.36 -21.09
N LEU A 414 19.81 -4.70 -19.90
CA LEU A 414 20.19 -3.98 -18.69
C LEU A 414 21.66 -4.23 -18.35
N PRO A 415 22.37 -3.27 -17.71
CA PRO A 415 23.68 -3.52 -17.15
C PRO A 415 23.68 -4.73 -16.22
N SER A 416 24.78 -5.48 -16.21
CA SER A 416 24.90 -6.73 -15.43
C SER A 416 24.58 -6.56 -13.94
N GLU A 417 24.97 -5.42 -13.38
CA GLU A 417 24.75 -5.09 -11.96
C GLU A 417 23.26 -5.01 -11.59
N LEU A 418 22.42 -4.61 -12.53
CA LEU A 418 20.96 -4.55 -12.35
C LEU A 418 20.28 -5.83 -12.86
N GLN A 419 20.74 -6.36 -13.98
CA GLN A 419 20.17 -7.56 -14.61
C GLN A 419 20.21 -8.79 -13.69
N THR A 420 21.36 -9.03 -13.06
CA THR A 420 21.60 -10.26 -12.27
C THR A 420 20.71 -10.38 -11.04
N GLN A 421 20.12 -9.29 -10.59
CA GLN A 421 19.20 -9.30 -9.43
C GLN A 421 17.74 -9.54 -9.82
N ILE A 422 17.39 -9.45 -11.12
CA ILE A 422 16.00 -9.53 -11.57
C ILE A 422 15.72 -10.89 -12.23
N ARG A 423 14.83 -11.67 -11.62
CA ARG A 423 14.38 -12.95 -12.15
C ARG A 423 13.08 -12.78 -12.94
N TYR A 424 13.05 -13.33 -14.14
CA TYR A 424 11.80 -13.49 -14.87
C TYR A 424 11.10 -14.79 -14.46
N ASN A 425 9.87 -14.68 -13.96
CA ASN A 425 9.09 -15.81 -13.40
C ASN A 425 8.14 -16.48 -14.44
N GLY A 426 8.51 -16.46 -15.72
CA GLY A 426 7.68 -17.05 -16.77
C GLY A 426 6.46 -16.18 -17.14
N VAL A 427 5.54 -16.79 -17.91
CA VAL A 427 4.35 -16.07 -18.41
C VAL A 427 3.47 -15.57 -17.27
N GLY A 428 3.38 -16.31 -16.17
CA GLY A 428 2.58 -15.93 -15.00
C GLY A 428 1.08 -15.86 -15.30
N ALA A 429 0.38 -15.07 -14.48
CA ALA A 429 -1.05 -14.78 -14.65
C ALA A 429 -1.27 -13.26 -14.53
N PRO A 430 -2.38 -12.73 -15.09
CA PRO A 430 -2.74 -11.33 -14.89
C PRO A 430 -3.03 -11.07 -13.41
N ALA A 431 -2.69 -9.89 -12.93
CA ALA A 431 -3.10 -9.46 -11.59
C ALA A 431 -4.63 -9.31 -11.54
N THR A 432 -5.24 -9.79 -10.46
CA THR A 432 -6.69 -9.71 -10.23
C THR A 432 -7.07 -8.76 -9.11
N GLY A 433 -6.08 -8.17 -8.46
CA GLY A 433 -6.18 -7.25 -7.33
C GLY A 433 -4.80 -7.08 -6.71
N GLY A 434 -4.75 -6.44 -5.54
CA GLY A 434 -3.54 -6.24 -4.77
C GLY A 434 -2.85 -4.93 -5.05
N THR A 435 -2.81 -4.47 -6.30
CA THR A 435 -2.30 -3.16 -6.68
C THR A 435 -2.75 -2.76 -8.09
N ASP A 436 -2.41 -1.55 -8.53
CA ASP A 436 -2.95 -0.84 -9.68
C ASP A 436 -2.76 -1.53 -11.03
N ASN A 437 -1.72 -2.37 -11.23
CA ASN A 437 -1.58 -3.11 -12.48
C ASN A 437 -2.80 -4.00 -12.78
N ALA A 438 -3.52 -4.46 -11.75
CA ALA A 438 -4.74 -5.23 -11.90
C ALA A 438 -5.84 -4.45 -12.64
N SER A 439 -5.87 -3.12 -12.47
CA SER A 439 -6.82 -2.23 -13.15
C SER A 439 -6.67 -2.21 -14.67
N PHE A 440 -5.48 -2.51 -15.16
CA PHE A 440 -5.14 -2.54 -16.58
C PHE A 440 -5.08 -3.97 -17.13
N ASN A 441 -4.54 -4.91 -16.34
CA ASN A 441 -4.44 -6.31 -16.73
C ASN A 441 -5.82 -6.93 -17.03
N CYS A 442 -6.86 -6.53 -16.30
CA CYS A 442 -8.22 -7.04 -16.56
C CYS A 442 -8.72 -6.70 -17.97
N TYR A 443 -8.21 -5.63 -18.60
CA TYR A 443 -8.45 -5.28 -20.01
C TYR A 443 -7.45 -5.93 -20.97
N GLY A 444 -6.52 -6.73 -20.48
CA GLY A 444 -5.46 -7.36 -21.27
C GLY A 444 -4.28 -6.43 -21.60
N ALA A 445 -4.15 -5.29 -20.92
CA ALA A 445 -2.98 -4.43 -21.10
C ALA A 445 -1.75 -5.02 -20.40
N PRO A 446 -0.55 -4.99 -21.01
CA PRO A 446 0.68 -5.55 -20.46
C PRO A 446 1.30 -4.60 -19.42
N VAL A 447 0.65 -4.48 -18.26
CA VAL A 447 1.20 -3.73 -17.14
C VAL A 447 1.83 -4.71 -16.16
N PHE A 448 3.17 -4.73 -16.18
CA PHE A 448 3.99 -5.67 -15.43
C PHE A 448 4.16 -5.22 -13.99
N GLY A 449 3.91 -6.12 -13.04
CA GLY A 449 4.26 -5.91 -11.64
C GLY A 449 5.76 -6.13 -11.43
N LEU A 450 6.42 -5.20 -10.79
CA LEU A 450 7.83 -5.25 -10.43
C LEU A 450 7.93 -5.62 -8.95
N SER A 451 8.17 -6.90 -8.66
CA SER A 451 8.25 -7.40 -7.29
C SER A 451 9.60 -7.10 -6.66
N SER A 452 9.59 -6.50 -5.49
CA SER A 452 10.78 -6.05 -4.75
C SER A 452 11.21 -7.02 -3.66
N LEU A 453 12.46 -6.89 -3.22
CA LEU A 453 12.92 -7.52 -1.97
C LEU A 453 12.08 -6.94 -0.83
N SER A 454 11.50 -7.83 -0.04
CA SER A 454 10.51 -7.42 0.96
C SER A 454 11.12 -6.60 2.10
N TRP A 455 12.43 -6.80 2.43
CA TRP A 455 12.93 -6.34 3.73
C TRP A 455 11.93 -6.79 4.80
N ASP A 456 11.39 -5.88 5.57
CA ASP A 456 10.36 -6.08 6.57
C ASP A 456 8.97 -5.53 6.17
N TYR A 457 8.74 -5.27 4.84
CA TYR A 457 7.51 -4.66 4.34
C TYR A 457 6.25 -5.42 4.79
N GLY A 458 6.20 -6.72 4.58
CA GLY A 458 5.03 -7.54 4.91
C GLY A 458 4.80 -7.76 6.41
N THR A 459 5.77 -7.46 7.24
CA THR A 459 5.78 -7.81 8.67
C THR A 459 5.90 -6.62 9.59
N TYR A 460 6.38 -5.48 9.09
CA TYR A 460 6.66 -4.33 9.96
C TYR A 460 6.10 -3.00 9.43
N THR A 461 6.16 -2.72 8.13
CA THR A 461 5.80 -1.38 7.62
C THR A 461 4.46 -1.32 6.93
N HIS A 462 4.04 -2.37 6.19
CA HIS A 462 2.80 -2.39 5.41
C HIS A 462 1.55 -2.09 6.25
N HIS A 463 0.89 -0.97 5.96
CA HIS A 463 -0.30 -0.46 6.65
C HIS A 463 -0.13 -0.16 8.15
N THR A 464 1.09 0.05 8.64
CA THR A 464 1.34 0.19 10.08
C THR A 464 1.73 1.61 10.50
N ASN A 465 1.76 1.83 11.81
CA ASN A 465 2.30 3.04 12.43
C ASN A 465 3.83 3.18 12.29
N ARG A 466 4.51 2.23 11.62
CA ARG A 466 5.98 2.19 11.46
C ARG A 466 6.44 2.46 10.02
N ASP A 467 5.52 2.75 9.11
CA ASP A 467 5.84 3.06 7.71
C ASP A 467 6.34 4.50 7.55
N SER A 468 7.60 4.72 7.93
CA SER A 468 8.24 6.02 8.02
C SER A 468 9.51 6.13 7.16
N PHE A 469 9.97 7.36 6.94
CA PHE A 469 11.13 7.71 6.11
C PHE A 469 12.38 6.87 6.40
N ASP A 470 12.67 6.60 7.68
CA ASP A 470 13.84 5.85 8.12
C ASP A 470 13.83 4.35 7.73
N LYS A 471 12.75 3.87 7.14
CA LYS A 471 12.66 2.51 6.59
C LYS A 471 13.08 2.41 5.12
N ILE A 472 13.41 3.54 4.48
CA ILE A 472 13.77 3.57 3.07
C ILE A 472 15.21 3.09 2.86
N VAL A 473 15.39 2.19 1.91
CA VAL A 473 16.70 1.73 1.44
C VAL A 473 17.04 2.49 0.15
N PHE A 474 17.74 3.63 0.28
CA PHE A 474 17.96 4.55 -0.83
C PHE A 474 18.80 3.99 -1.98
N ASP A 475 19.72 3.06 -1.70
CA ASP A 475 20.47 2.38 -2.77
C ASP A 475 19.56 1.49 -3.61
N ASP A 476 18.62 0.81 -3.00
CA ASP A 476 17.60 0.02 -3.70
C ASP A 476 16.62 0.95 -4.45
N LEU A 477 16.19 2.05 -3.84
CA LEU A 477 15.24 3.00 -4.42
C LEU A 477 15.78 3.67 -5.69
N LYS A 478 17.03 4.17 -5.68
CA LYS A 478 17.66 4.76 -6.88
C LYS A 478 17.87 3.70 -7.98
N GLY A 479 18.22 2.47 -7.60
CA GLY A 479 18.32 1.34 -8.51
C GLY A 479 16.98 1.04 -9.20
N ASN A 480 15.88 1.01 -8.45
CA ASN A 480 14.55 0.81 -8.97
C ASN A 480 14.14 1.89 -9.98
N ALA A 481 14.35 3.16 -9.66
CA ALA A 481 14.07 4.27 -10.57
C ALA A 481 14.90 4.17 -11.87
N THR A 482 16.16 3.75 -11.76
CA THR A 482 17.06 3.53 -12.91
C THR A 482 16.55 2.37 -13.77
N ILE A 483 16.17 1.24 -13.17
CA ILE A 483 15.61 0.07 -13.87
C ILE A 483 14.31 0.46 -14.61
N VAL A 484 13.39 1.15 -13.94
CA VAL A 484 12.12 1.58 -14.55
C VAL A 484 12.37 2.51 -15.73
N ALA A 485 13.31 3.47 -15.61
CA ALA A 485 13.67 4.35 -16.71
C ALA A 485 14.28 3.59 -17.89
N MET A 486 15.16 2.62 -17.64
CA MET A 486 15.76 1.77 -18.68
C MET A 486 14.72 0.90 -19.38
N LEU A 487 13.83 0.26 -18.62
CA LEU A 487 12.75 -0.57 -19.18
C LEU A 487 11.78 0.28 -20.02
N ALA A 488 11.42 1.47 -19.55
CA ALA A 488 10.55 2.40 -20.28
C ALA A 488 11.20 2.86 -21.59
N TYR A 489 12.49 3.18 -21.59
CA TYR A 489 13.25 3.49 -22.79
C TYR A 489 13.25 2.31 -23.77
N LEU A 490 13.62 1.11 -23.32
CA LEU A 490 13.71 -0.09 -24.15
C LEU A 490 12.35 -0.47 -24.73
N ALA A 491 11.28 -0.37 -23.95
CA ALA A 491 9.92 -0.62 -24.42
C ALA A 491 9.43 0.45 -25.42
N SER A 492 9.88 1.71 -25.26
CA SER A 492 9.56 2.79 -26.19
C SER A 492 10.27 2.61 -27.54
N GLU A 493 11.53 2.13 -27.52
CA GLU A 493 12.34 1.89 -28.72
C GLU A 493 11.98 0.60 -29.46
N ASP A 494 11.30 -0.34 -28.80
CA ASP A 494 10.95 -1.64 -29.38
C ASP A 494 10.10 -1.47 -30.65
N PRO A 495 10.54 -1.98 -31.83
CA PRO A 495 9.79 -1.80 -33.07
C PRO A 495 8.46 -2.54 -33.08
N ALA A 496 8.35 -3.67 -32.37
CA ALA A 496 7.16 -4.49 -32.30
C ALA A 496 6.23 -4.02 -31.17
N PHE A 497 4.93 -4.21 -31.38
CA PHE A 497 3.90 -3.97 -30.37
C PHE A 497 3.54 -5.29 -29.69
N ILE A 498 3.44 -5.31 -28.37
CA ILE A 498 3.05 -6.50 -27.60
C ILE A 498 1.64 -6.92 -28.01
N THR A 499 1.52 -8.17 -28.45
CA THR A 499 0.21 -8.75 -28.77
C THR A 499 -0.62 -8.98 -27.51
N ARG A 500 -1.93 -9.04 -27.68
CA ARG A 500 -2.87 -9.34 -26.58
C ARG A 500 -3.24 -10.82 -26.52
N GLU A 501 -2.44 -11.67 -27.16
CA GLU A 501 -2.63 -13.12 -27.06
C GLU A 501 -2.47 -13.56 -25.60
N ARG A 502 -3.47 -14.29 -25.12
CA ARG A 502 -3.57 -14.73 -23.73
C ARG A 502 -3.11 -16.18 -23.60
N ALA A 503 -2.29 -16.44 -22.58
CA ALA A 503 -1.96 -17.81 -22.21
C ALA A 503 -3.19 -18.58 -21.75
N ASP A 504 -3.20 -19.88 -21.98
CA ASP A 504 -4.19 -20.77 -21.39
C ASP A 504 -3.83 -21.04 -19.92
N LEU A 505 -4.62 -20.49 -19.02
CA LEU A 505 -4.47 -20.64 -17.58
C LEU A 505 -5.40 -21.72 -17.01
N SER A 506 -6.20 -22.40 -17.86
CA SER A 506 -7.18 -23.41 -17.44
C SER A 506 -6.51 -24.66 -16.89
N ALA A 507 -5.37 -25.09 -17.47
CA ALA A 507 -4.64 -26.28 -17.09
C ALA A 507 -3.98 -26.20 -15.69
N GLY A 508 -3.75 -24.99 -15.15
CA GLY A 508 -3.14 -24.77 -13.82
C GLY A 508 -4.11 -24.86 -12.63
N ARG A 509 -5.41 -25.01 -12.87
CA ARG A 509 -6.45 -25.00 -11.81
C ARG A 509 -6.72 -26.36 -11.17
N GLY A 510 -6.11 -27.42 -11.65
CA GLY A 510 -6.28 -28.78 -11.13
C GLY A 510 -5.54 -29.10 -9.83
N GLY A 511 -4.82 -28.20 -9.20
CA GLY A 511 -4.06 -28.46 -7.99
C GLY A 511 -3.39 -27.22 -7.40
N GLY A 512 -4.00 -26.63 -6.40
CA GLY A 512 -3.37 -25.66 -5.49
C GLY A 512 -3.37 -24.23 -6.00
N GLY A 513 -4.01 -23.33 -5.23
CA GLY A 513 -3.99 -21.89 -5.46
C GLY A 513 -2.56 -21.37 -5.60
N PHE A 514 -2.28 -20.67 -6.69
CA PHE A 514 -1.05 -19.92 -6.85
C PHE A 514 -1.11 -18.68 -5.97
N GLY A 515 -0.59 -18.81 -4.74
CA GLY A 515 -0.20 -17.69 -3.90
C GLY A 515 1.09 -17.09 -4.45
N GLY A 516 1.15 -15.76 -4.47
CA GLY A 516 2.35 -15.02 -4.87
C GLY A 516 3.60 -15.45 -4.11
N GLY A 517 4.72 -15.26 -4.76
CA GLY A 517 6.11 -15.32 -4.34
C GLY A 517 6.47 -16.21 -3.13
N ARG A 518 6.97 -17.40 -3.39
CA ARG A 518 7.71 -18.16 -2.36
C ARG A 518 9.02 -17.42 -2.07
N GLY A 519 9.03 -16.58 -1.03
CA GLY A 519 10.25 -16.35 -0.25
C GLY A 519 10.69 -17.66 0.40
N ALA A 520 11.94 -17.77 0.76
CA ALA A 520 12.68 -18.94 1.25
C ALA A 520 11.86 -19.93 2.12
N PRO A 521 12.28 -21.19 2.25
CA PRO A 521 11.48 -22.23 2.88
C PRO A 521 11.30 -21.91 4.37
N THR A 522 10.17 -21.30 4.69
CA THR A 522 9.68 -21.21 6.06
C THR A 522 9.10 -22.57 6.43
N GLY A 523 9.51 -23.08 7.57
CA GLY A 523 9.01 -24.32 8.12
C GLY A 523 7.48 -24.36 8.17
N ARG A 524 6.94 -25.53 8.05
CA ARG A 524 5.54 -25.95 7.99
C ARG A 524 4.62 -25.12 8.90
N GLY A 525 3.59 -24.55 8.30
CA GLY A 525 2.36 -24.28 9.04
C GLY A 525 1.92 -22.85 9.21
N ALA A 526 2.30 -21.91 8.33
CA ALA A 526 1.59 -20.63 8.26
C ALA A 526 0.16 -20.92 7.78
N ILE A 527 -0.76 -21.00 8.74
CA ILE A 527 -2.19 -20.89 8.44
C ILE A 527 -2.37 -19.46 7.98
N GLN A 528 -2.53 -19.30 6.67
CA GLN A 528 -3.00 -18.07 6.07
C GLN A 528 -4.41 -17.81 6.60
N LEU A 529 -4.47 -17.19 7.76
CA LEU A 529 -5.64 -16.40 8.11
C LEU A 529 -5.66 -15.33 7.05
N GLY A 530 -6.69 -15.31 6.20
CA GLY A 530 -6.82 -14.46 5.04
C GLY A 530 -6.42 -13.00 5.26
N GLY A 531 -5.20 -12.79 5.71
CA GLY A 531 -4.45 -11.57 5.59
C GLY A 531 -3.98 -11.54 4.15
N ALA A 532 -4.77 -10.97 3.31
CA ALA A 532 -4.29 -10.56 2.03
C ALA A 532 -3.19 -9.54 2.25
N GLY A 533 -1.96 -9.99 2.15
CA GLY A 533 -0.94 -9.16 1.54
C GLY A 533 -1.34 -9.00 0.07
N GLY A 534 -2.12 -8.02 -0.20
CA GLY A 534 -2.79 -7.70 -1.44
C GLY A 534 -4.19 -7.23 -1.10
N GLY A 535 -4.43 -5.91 -1.11
CA GLY A 535 -5.72 -5.33 -0.85
C GLY A 535 -6.81 -6.03 -1.66
N ARG A 536 -7.57 -6.90 -1.02
CA ARG A 536 -8.91 -7.17 -1.51
C ARG A 536 -9.69 -5.92 -1.17
N GLY A 537 -9.69 -4.97 -2.11
CA GLY A 537 -10.60 -3.86 -2.07
C GLY A 537 -11.96 -4.35 -1.62
N ALA A 538 -12.60 -3.62 -0.72
CA ALA A 538 -13.95 -3.87 -0.24
C ALA A 538 -14.98 -3.76 -1.38
N GLY A 539 -14.83 -4.63 -2.36
CA GLY A 539 -15.86 -5.02 -3.30
C GLY A 539 -16.50 -6.26 -2.75
N GLY A 540 -17.75 -6.16 -2.28
CA GLY A 540 -18.53 -7.28 -1.77
C GLY A 540 -18.45 -8.47 -2.72
N GLY A 541 -17.58 -9.42 -2.39
CA GLY A 541 -17.48 -10.70 -3.06
C GLY A 541 -18.63 -11.55 -2.58
N GLY A 542 -19.81 -11.37 -3.18
CA GLY A 542 -20.76 -12.44 -3.29
C GLY A 542 -20.02 -13.66 -3.83
N ARG A 543 -20.32 -14.85 -3.34
CA ARG A 543 -19.96 -16.15 -3.92
C ARG A 543 -20.55 -16.24 -5.31
N GLY A 544 -20.07 -15.43 -6.25
CA GLY A 544 -20.25 -15.62 -7.67
C GLY A 544 -19.23 -16.65 -8.11
N GLY A 545 -19.64 -17.73 -8.70
CA GLY A 545 -18.75 -18.68 -9.38
C GLY A 545 -17.78 -17.87 -10.24
N ASN A 546 -16.52 -18.24 -10.24
CA ASN A 546 -15.47 -17.60 -10.99
C ASN A 546 -15.90 -17.50 -12.47
N ASN A 547 -16.48 -16.37 -12.89
CA ASN A 547 -16.72 -16.05 -14.28
C ASN A 547 -15.36 -15.83 -14.94
N VAL A 548 -14.76 -16.90 -15.37
CA VAL A 548 -13.56 -16.89 -16.20
C VAL A 548 -13.92 -17.39 -17.57
N ASP A 549 -13.20 -16.92 -18.58
CA ASP A 549 -13.31 -17.44 -19.92
C ASP A 549 -12.70 -18.86 -20.02
N GLU A 550 -12.80 -19.47 -21.21
CA GLU A 550 -12.27 -20.80 -21.50
C GLU A 550 -10.75 -20.93 -21.22
N LYS A 551 -10.01 -19.83 -21.30
CA LYS A 551 -8.58 -19.74 -20.98
C LYS A 551 -8.28 -19.45 -19.50
N GLY A 552 -9.30 -19.36 -18.66
CA GLY A 552 -9.12 -19.12 -17.23
C GLY A 552 -8.91 -17.68 -16.81
N TRP A 553 -9.16 -16.70 -17.69
CA TRP A 553 -9.06 -15.27 -17.40
C TRP A 553 -10.36 -14.72 -16.81
N GLY A 554 -10.26 -13.73 -15.94
CA GLY A 554 -11.44 -13.01 -15.45
C GLY A 554 -12.19 -12.33 -16.59
N MET A 555 -13.51 -12.58 -16.67
CA MET A 555 -14.38 -12.06 -17.74
C MET A 555 -14.71 -10.58 -17.59
N THR A 556 -14.62 -10.03 -16.40
CA THR A 556 -15.04 -8.66 -16.12
C THR A 556 -14.04 -7.92 -15.26
N CYS A 557 -13.74 -6.68 -15.64
CA CYS A 557 -13.01 -5.78 -14.76
C CYS A 557 -13.88 -5.38 -13.56
N PRO A 558 -13.33 -5.31 -12.35
CA PRO A 558 -14.07 -4.92 -11.16
C PRO A 558 -14.66 -3.51 -11.30
N LYS A 559 -15.84 -3.29 -10.73
CA LYS A 559 -16.45 -1.96 -10.64
C LYS A 559 -15.65 -1.08 -9.68
N THR A 560 -15.57 0.20 -10.00
CA THR A 560 -14.84 1.19 -9.20
C THR A 560 -15.83 2.00 -8.36
N PRO A 561 -15.65 2.09 -7.06
CA PRO A 561 -16.32 3.11 -6.27
C PRO A 561 -15.71 4.49 -6.61
N ARG A 562 -16.53 5.42 -7.09
CA ARG A 562 -16.12 6.80 -7.40
C ARG A 562 -16.57 7.81 -6.36
N PHE A 563 -17.36 7.37 -5.39
CA PHE A 563 -18.01 8.22 -4.40
C PHE A 563 -18.04 7.52 -3.05
N THR A 564 -17.97 8.29 -1.97
CA THR A 564 -17.98 7.80 -0.59
C THR A 564 -19.26 7.06 -0.21
N ASN A 565 -20.40 7.49 -0.76
CA ASN A 565 -21.71 6.87 -0.48
C ASN A 565 -21.93 5.66 -1.39
N ASP A 566 -22.15 4.49 -0.81
CA ASP A 566 -22.50 3.25 -1.52
C ASP A 566 -23.71 3.39 -2.45
N SER A 567 -24.63 4.34 -2.17
CA SER A 567 -25.78 4.68 -3.02
C SER A 567 -25.39 5.39 -4.33
N ALA A 568 -24.19 5.98 -4.40
CA ALA A 568 -23.68 6.67 -5.56
C ALA A 568 -22.75 5.79 -6.43
N ARG A 569 -22.75 4.46 -6.22
CA ARG A 569 -22.05 3.53 -7.11
C ARG A 569 -22.57 3.72 -8.52
N VAL A 570 -21.77 4.35 -9.37
CA VAL A 570 -22.03 4.33 -10.79
C VAL A 570 -22.05 2.87 -11.22
N THR A 571 -23.22 2.36 -11.51
CA THR A 571 -23.38 1.05 -12.14
C THR A 571 -22.84 1.19 -13.55
N VAL A 572 -21.55 0.93 -13.69
CA VAL A 572 -20.91 0.85 -14.99
C VAL A 572 -21.51 -0.36 -15.69
N PRO A 573 -22.08 -0.20 -16.89
CA PRO A 573 -22.61 -1.33 -17.65
C PRO A 573 -21.53 -2.39 -17.84
N SER A 574 -21.88 -3.66 -17.60
CA SER A 574 -20.96 -4.80 -17.70
C SER A 574 -20.59 -5.17 -19.15
N THR A 575 -21.08 -4.41 -20.12
CA THR A 575 -20.88 -4.70 -21.54
C THR A 575 -20.00 -3.64 -22.17
N ARG A 576 -18.80 -4.04 -22.56
CA ARG A 576 -18.02 -3.34 -23.56
C ARG A 576 -17.49 -4.30 -24.61
N PRO A 577 -17.43 -3.79 -25.85
CA PRO A 577 -17.04 -4.57 -27.01
C PRO A 577 -15.62 -5.08 -26.93
#